data_fffc5a44ae88556ebe83cc23afbc744d
#
_entry.id   fffc5a44ae88556ebe83cc23afbc744d
#
_cell.length_a   1.000
_cell.length_b   1.000
_cell.length_c   1.000
_cell.angle_alpha   90.00
_cell.angle_beta   90.00
_cell.angle_gamma   90.00
#
_symmetry.space_group_name_H-M   'P 1'
#
loop_
_entity.id
_entity.type
_entity.pdbx_description
1 polymer ?
#
loop_
_entity_poly.entity_id
_entity_poly.type
_entity_poly.pdbx_seq_one_letter_code
_entity_poly.pdbx_strand_id
1 'polypeptide(L)'
;MIDGVLEIVDKHRPLHLSIVGGDPLVRYREMETLIPLILEKGVHIQLVTSAFRPLPEAWASVPGLNVVVSIDGLQPEHDERRKPATYERILTNIQGQNVTIHCTITSQMMRSDGYLERFLQFWTPRNEIKRVWFSIFTPQRGDSMEEILTPSERKQAVADMLSLRERHPKLDMHPKMIAEYLTPPESPESCVFSMTTKTISADLTTLITPCQFGGDPDCGSCGCIASAGLKAIADHKLGGMVPISAIFKASIAIGRLVSGEERPPVPQKAEFPILR
;
A
#
# COMPACT_ATOMS: atom_id res chain seq x y z
N MET A 1 -18.82 -13.46 6.49
CA MET A 1 -17.66 -12.70 6.00
C MET A 1 -17.59 -12.77 4.47
N ILE A 2 -17.51 -13.96 3.86
CA ILE A 2 -17.43 -14.10 2.38
C ILE A 2 -18.57 -13.36 1.70
N ASP A 3 -19.81 -13.66 2.02
CA ASP A 3 -20.98 -13.00 1.40
C ASP A 3 -20.94 -11.47 1.55
N GLY A 4 -20.60 -10.97 2.75
CA GLY A 4 -20.52 -9.53 2.99
C GLY A 4 -19.43 -8.84 2.17
N VAL A 5 -18.28 -9.49 1.91
CA VAL A 5 -17.26 -8.94 1.01
C VAL A 5 -17.76 -8.96 -0.44
N LEU A 6 -18.42 -10.02 -0.87
CA LEU A 6 -18.99 -10.12 -2.22
C LEU A 6 -20.09 -9.07 -2.45
N GLU A 7 -20.94 -8.81 -1.45
CA GLU A 7 -21.94 -7.72 -1.51
C GLU A 7 -21.27 -6.35 -1.67
N ILE A 8 -20.16 -6.09 -0.97
CA ILE A 8 -19.39 -4.84 -1.11
C ILE A 8 -18.81 -4.75 -2.53
N VAL A 9 -18.23 -5.83 -3.05
CA VAL A 9 -17.67 -5.87 -4.41
C VAL A 9 -18.78 -5.62 -5.44
N ASP A 10 -19.93 -6.25 -5.30
CA ASP A 10 -21.08 -6.07 -6.21
C ASP A 10 -21.65 -4.65 -6.16
N LYS A 11 -21.73 -4.07 -4.96
CA LYS A 11 -22.19 -2.71 -4.74
C LYS A 11 -21.27 -1.66 -5.37
N HIS A 12 -19.96 -1.80 -5.16
CA HIS A 12 -18.99 -0.77 -5.53
C HIS A 12 -18.29 -1.02 -6.87
N ARG A 13 -18.33 -2.25 -7.38
CA ARG A 13 -17.69 -2.69 -8.64
C ARG A 13 -16.28 -2.14 -8.82
N PRO A 14 -15.37 -2.40 -7.87
CA PRO A 14 -14.02 -1.87 -7.93
C PRO A 14 -13.24 -2.54 -9.06
N LEU A 15 -12.29 -1.82 -9.66
CA LEU A 15 -11.31 -2.42 -10.59
C LEU A 15 -10.22 -3.19 -9.83
N HIS A 16 -9.98 -2.79 -8.59
CA HIS A 16 -8.93 -3.35 -7.74
C HIS A 16 -9.42 -3.38 -6.28
N LEU A 17 -9.15 -4.48 -5.60
CA LEU A 17 -9.43 -4.68 -4.19
C LEU A 17 -8.13 -4.98 -3.44
N SER A 18 -7.78 -4.15 -2.45
CA SER A 18 -6.73 -4.47 -1.49
C SER A 18 -7.33 -5.07 -0.22
N ILE A 19 -6.94 -6.30 0.09
CA ILE A 19 -7.24 -6.96 1.37
C ILE A 19 -6.04 -6.74 2.27
N VAL A 20 -6.23 -5.91 3.31
CA VAL A 20 -5.16 -5.44 4.20
C VAL A 20 -5.56 -5.77 5.65
N GLY A 21 -5.44 -4.99 6.58
CA GLY A 21 -5.94 -4.85 7.94
C GLY A 21 -6.19 -6.13 8.75
N GLY A 22 -5.61 -6.22 9.97
CA GLY A 22 -5.29 -7.49 10.57
C GLY A 22 -4.42 -8.27 9.59
N ASP A 23 -3.98 -9.48 9.86
CA ASP A 23 -3.31 -10.26 8.81
C ASP A 23 -4.34 -11.18 8.12
N PRO A 24 -4.58 -11.07 6.78
CA PRO A 24 -5.54 -11.93 6.08
C PRO A 24 -5.28 -13.42 6.24
N LEU A 25 -4.03 -13.81 6.47
CA LEU A 25 -3.67 -15.23 6.69
C LEU A 25 -4.21 -15.79 8.01
N VAL A 26 -4.71 -14.98 8.93
CA VAL A 26 -5.48 -15.46 10.08
C VAL A 26 -6.74 -16.19 9.61
N ARG A 27 -7.30 -15.74 8.49
CA ARG A 27 -8.49 -16.30 7.84
C ARG A 27 -8.17 -16.93 6.48
N TYR A 28 -7.03 -17.63 6.37
CA TYR A 28 -6.54 -18.15 5.09
C TYR A 28 -7.55 -19.03 4.35
N ARG A 29 -8.34 -19.86 5.08
CA ARG A 29 -9.36 -20.73 4.47
C ARG A 29 -10.46 -19.94 3.80
N GLU A 30 -10.90 -18.87 4.44
CA GLU A 30 -11.87 -17.96 3.85
C GLU A 30 -11.25 -17.19 2.65
N MET A 31 -9.97 -16.86 2.73
CA MET A 31 -9.27 -16.22 1.59
C MET A 31 -9.13 -17.17 0.40
N GLU A 32 -8.85 -18.48 0.62
CA GLU A 32 -8.83 -19.48 -0.44
C GLU A 32 -10.18 -19.60 -1.17
N THR A 33 -11.29 -19.41 -0.47
CA THR A 33 -12.62 -19.39 -1.07
C THR A 33 -12.96 -18.06 -1.72
N LEU A 34 -12.61 -16.95 -1.08
CA LEU A 34 -13.01 -15.60 -1.48
C LEU A 34 -12.25 -15.10 -2.73
N ILE A 35 -10.95 -15.38 -2.81
CA ILE A 35 -10.08 -14.88 -3.89
C ILE A 35 -10.60 -15.31 -5.28
N PRO A 36 -10.88 -16.60 -5.56
CA PRO A 36 -11.43 -17.00 -6.85
C PRO A 36 -12.74 -16.29 -7.20
N LEU A 37 -13.66 -16.18 -6.23
CA LEU A 37 -14.97 -15.55 -6.45
C LEU A 37 -14.86 -14.07 -6.82
N ILE A 38 -13.89 -13.35 -6.25
CA ILE A 38 -13.65 -11.93 -6.61
C ILE A 38 -12.98 -11.84 -7.98
N LEU A 39 -12.01 -12.71 -8.28
CA LEU A 39 -11.33 -12.72 -9.57
C LEU A 39 -12.28 -13.04 -10.74
N GLU A 40 -13.26 -13.93 -10.54
CA GLU A 40 -14.32 -14.23 -11.51
C GLU A 40 -15.18 -13.02 -11.85
N LYS A 41 -15.27 -12.03 -10.93
CA LYS A 41 -15.93 -10.75 -11.19
C LYS A 41 -15.04 -9.75 -11.97
N GLY A 42 -13.83 -10.14 -12.37
CA GLY A 42 -12.88 -9.29 -13.09
C GLY A 42 -12.14 -8.27 -12.21
N VAL A 43 -12.18 -8.43 -10.89
CA VAL A 43 -11.53 -7.52 -9.93
C VAL A 43 -10.12 -8.03 -9.62
N HIS A 44 -9.10 -7.18 -9.82
CA HIS A 44 -7.74 -7.50 -9.41
C HIS A 44 -7.59 -7.41 -7.89
N ILE A 45 -6.85 -8.37 -7.31
CA ILE A 45 -6.67 -8.47 -5.86
C ILE A 45 -5.23 -8.20 -5.47
N GLN A 46 -5.03 -7.33 -4.48
CA GLN A 46 -3.80 -7.23 -3.70
C GLN A 46 -4.08 -7.75 -2.30
N LEU A 47 -3.36 -8.80 -1.89
CA LEU A 47 -3.44 -9.33 -0.54
C LEU A 47 -2.17 -8.96 0.20
N VAL A 48 -2.30 -8.18 1.28
CA VAL A 48 -1.17 -7.68 2.08
C VAL A 48 -1.07 -8.47 3.37
N THR A 49 0.07 -9.09 3.62
CA THR A 49 0.30 -9.97 4.77
C THR A 49 1.70 -9.81 5.34
N SER A 50 1.90 -10.20 6.58
CA SER A 50 3.22 -10.36 7.17
C SER A 50 3.89 -11.69 6.80
N ALA A 51 3.19 -12.60 6.13
CA ALA A 51 3.63 -13.96 5.84
C ALA A 51 4.06 -14.75 7.09
N PHE A 52 3.40 -14.55 8.24
CA PHE A 52 3.70 -15.23 9.49
C PHE A 52 3.44 -16.76 9.46
N ARG A 53 2.76 -17.23 8.40
CA ARG A 53 2.47 -18.65 8.12
C ARG A 53 2.65 -18.93 6.63
N PRO A 54 2.80 -20.20 6.21
CA PRO A 54 2.92 -20.56 4.81
C PRO A 54 1.78 -20.01 3.95
N LEU A 55 2.14 -19.47 2.79
CA LEU A 55 1.19 -19.06 1.77
C LEU A 55 0.66 -20.31 1.04
N PRO A 56 -0.63 -20.37 0.69
CA PRO A 56 -1.16 -21.44 -0.16
C PRO A 56 -0.38 -21.54 -1.48
N GLU A 57 0.06 -22.75 -1.81
CA GLU A 57 0.87 -23.01 -3.01
C GLU A 57 0.20 -22.50 -4.31
N ALA A 58 -1.12 -22.70 -4.38
CA ALA A 58 -1.92 -22.24 -5.52
C ALA A 58 -1.80 -20.74 -5.80
N TRP A 59 -1.48 -19.90 -4.80
CA TRP A 59 -1.42 -18.43 -4.97
C TRP A 59 -0.21 -17.98 -5.78
N ALA A 60 0.83 -18.79 -5.92
CA ALA A 60 2.05 -18.47 -6.66
C ALA A 60 1.80 -18.05 -8.13
N SER A 61 0.74 -18.59 -8.73
CA SER A 61 0.47 -18.44 -10.16
C SER A 61 -0.95 -17.96 -10.50
N VAL A 62 -1.72 -17.49 -9.50
CA VAL A 62 -3.11 -17.03 -9.74
C VAL A 62 -3.09 -15.69 -10.50
N PRO A 63 -3.60 -15.66 -11.75
CA PRO A 63 -3.70 -14.41 -12.51
C PRO A 63 -4.61 -13.42 -11.80
N GLY A 64 -4.19 -12.15 -11.71
CA GLY A 64 -4.97 -11.11 -11.04
C GLY A 64 -4.80 -11.03 -9.52
N LEU A 65 -4.09 -12.00 -8.90
CA LEU A 65 -3.69 -11.93 -7.49
C LEU A 65 -2.25 -11.42 -7.35
N ASN A 66 -2.05 -10.41 -6.51
CA ASN A 66 -0.73 -9.93 -6.09
C ASN A 66 -0.60 -10.07 -4.57
N VAL A 67 0.26 -10.98 -4.13
CA VAL A 67 0.56 -11.14 -2.71
C VAL A 67 1.70 -10.18 -2.33
N VAL A 68 1.44 -9.32 -1.37
CA VAL A 68 2.39 -8.32 -0.86
C VAL A 68 2.80 -8.70 0.54
N VAL A 69 4.08 -8.89 0.76
CA VAL A 69 4.65 -9.18 2.08
C VAL A 69 5.25 -7.93 2.69
N SER A 70 4.74 -7.56 3.87
CA SER A 70 5.19 -6.38 4.60
C SER A 70 6.50 -6.67 5.34
N ILE A 71 7.54 -5.90 5.05
CA ILE A 71 8.85 -5.98 5.69
C ILE A 71 9.23 -4.61 6.26
N ASP A 72 9.56 -4.53 7.54
CA ASP A 72 9.86 -3.28 8.24
C ASP A 72 11.37 -3.04 8.44
N GLY A 73 12.17 -3.35 7.42
CA GLY A 73 13.61 -3.13 7.45
C GLY A 73 14.42 -4.43 7.42
N LEU A 74 15.70 -4.34 7.75
CA LEU A 74 16.61 -5.48 7.90
C LEU A 74 16.48 -6.11 9.30
N GLN A 75 17.12 -7.25 9.52
CA GLN A 75 17.31 -7.80 10.87
C GLN A 75 18.37 -6.97 11.65
N PRO A 76 18.25 -6.85 12.99
CA PRO A 76 17.20 -7.46 13.83
C PRO A 76 15.92 -6.62 13.93
N GLU A 77 15.87 -5.38 13.40
CA GLU A 77 14.81 -4.41 13.63
C GLU A 77 13.45 -4.94 13.15
N HIS A 78 13.42 -5.60 11.99
CA HIS A 78 12.19 -6.21 11.49
C HIS A 78 11.64 -7.27 12.46
N ASP A 79 12.51 -8.16 12.93
CA ASP A 79 12.12 -9.28 13.79
C ASP A 79 11.59 -8.80 15.16
N GLU A 80 12.11 -7.68 15.66
CA GLU A 80 11.62 -7.07 16.91
C GLU A 80 10.20 -6.48 16.73
N ARG A 81 9.95 -5.86 15.58
CA ARG A 81 8.68 -5.19 15.29
C ARG A 81 7.56 -6.15 14.86
N ARG A 82 7.90 -7.21 14.13
CA ARG A 82 6.94 -8.05 13.40
C ARG A 82 6.74 -9.44 13.96
N LYS A 83 7.22 -9.76 15.17
CA LYS A 83 6.91 -11.07 15.76
C LYS A 83 5.42 -11.38 15.68
N PRO A 84 5.02 -12.61 15.28
CA PRO A 84 5.86 -13.79 15.02
C PRO A 84 6.40 -13.92 13.57
N ALA A 85 6.22 -12.93 12.69
CA ALA A 85 6.68 -12.94 11.29
C ALA A 85 8.14 -12.51 11.17
N THR A 86 9.06 -13.30 11.72
CA THR A 86 10.50 -13.08 11.60
C THR A 86 11.02 -13.37 10.19
N TYR A 87 12.19 -12.85 9.83
CA TYR A 87 12.83 -13.13 8.54
C TYR A 87 12.93 -14.62 8.23
N GLU A 88 13.37 -15.43 9.18
CA GLU A 88 13.46 -16.88 9.03
C GLU A 88 12.10 -17.50 8.67
N ARG A 89 11.05 -17.12 9.39
CA ARG A 89 9.70 -17.58 9.10
C ARG A 89 9.20 -17.12 7.74
N ILE A 90 9.40 -15.86 7.42
CA ILE A 90 8.97 -15.30 6.13
C ILE A 90 9.66 -16.05 4.99
N LEU A 91 11.00 -16.23 5.05
CA LEU A 91 11.76 -16.94 4.03
C LEU A 91 11.28 -18.39 3.84
N THR A 92 10.91 -19.06 4.93
CA THR A 92 10.31 -20.39 4.87
C THR A 92 8.91 -20.36 4.26
N ASN A 93 8.07 -19.40 4.68
CA ASN A 93 6.64 -19.36 4.35
C ASN A 93 6.37 -18.87 2.91
N ILE A 94 7.32 -18.20 2.26
CA ILE A 94 7.21 -17.73 0.88
C ILE A 94 7.86 -18.67 -0.14
N GLN A 95 8.42 -19.79 0.29
CA GLN A 95 9.05 -20.75 -0.63
C GLN A 95 8.09 -21.17 -1.75
N GLY A 96 8.58 -21.17 -2.99
CA GLY A 96 7.78 -21.50 -4.17
C GLY A 96 6.76 -20.43 -4.58
N GLN A 97 6.70 -19.31 -3.88
CA GLN A 97 5.78 -18.20 -4.17
C GLN A 97 6.38 -17.17 -5.14
N ASN A 98 5.57 -16.18 -5.51
CA ASN A 98 5.96 -15.07 -6.37
C ASN A 98 5.40 -13.76 -5.78
N VAL A 99 6.07 -13.25 -4.72
CA VAL A 99 5.54 -12.17 -3.89
C VAL A 99 6.17 -10.82 -4.20
N THR A 100 5.43 -9.77 -3.88
CA THR A 100 5.93 -8.40 -3.82
C THR A 100 6.37 -8.11 -2.39
N ILE A 101 7.58 -7.61 -2.18
CA ILE A 101 8.00 -7.05 -0.90
C ILE A 101 7.58 -5.59 -0.83
N HIS A 102 6.97 -5.19 0.27
CA HIS A 102 6.68 -3.79 0.57
C HIS A 102 7.37 -3.39 1.87
N CYS A 103 8.20 -2.35 1.81
CA CYS A 103 8.90 -1.80 2.96
C CYS A 103 8.57 -0.32 3.14
N THR A 104 8.24 0.07 4.37
CA THR A 104 8.04 1.47 4.73
C THR A 104 9.35 2.05 5.26
N ILE A 105 9.90 3.03 4.54
CA ILE A 105 11.14 3.72 4.91
C ILE A 105 10.86 4.62 6.12
N THR A 106 11.70 4.53 7.12
CA THR A 106 11.68 5.34 8.34
C THR A 106 12.96 6.14 8.51
N SER A 107 12.95 7.16 9.37
CA SER A 107 14.14 7.98 9.66
C SER A 107 15.29 7.13 10.18
N GLN A 108 15.03 6.10 11.01
CA GLN A 108 16.08 5.19 11.51
C GLN A 108 16.83 4.50 10.37
N MET A 109 16.14 4.09 9.31
CA MET A 109 16.78 3.50 8.13
C MET A 109 17.68 4.50 7.40
N MET A 110 17.24 5.76 7.30
CA MET A 110 17.98 6.81 6.59
C MET A 110 19.23 7.29 7.35
N ARG A 111 19.33 7.04 8.66
CA ARG A 111 20.53 7.32 9.46
C ARG A 111 21.64 6.31 9.24
N SER A 112 21.39 5.21 8.55
CA SER A 112 22.36 4.15 8.26
C SER A 112 22.72 4.16 6.79
N ASP A 113 23.94 4.57 6.48
CA ASP A 113 24.46 4.69 5.11
C ASP A 113 24.22 3.42 4.28
N GLY A 114 23.68 3.58 3.08
CA GLY A 114 23.44 2.47 2.16
C GLY A 114 22.39 1.45 2.64
N TYR A 115 21.52 1.80 3.59
CA TYR A 115 20.53 0.86 4.16
C TYR A 115 19.59 0.28 3.09
N LEU A 116 19.03 1.11 2.22
CA LEU A 116 18.11 0.68 1.17
C LEU A 116 18.83 -0.25 0.17
N GLU A 117 20.09 0.00 -0.12
CA GLU A 117 20.88 -0.87 -0.99
C GLU A 117 21.09 -2.25 -0.36
N ARG A 118 21.52 -2.32 0.91
CA ARG A 118 21.64 -3.59 1.63
C ARG A 118 20.33 -4.35 1.71
N PHE A 119 19.22 -3.65 1.90
CA PHE A 119 17.88 -4.23 1.86
C PHE A 119 17.57 -4.88 0.50
N LEU A 120 17.84 -4.17 -0.60
CA LEU A 120 17.64 -4.68 -1.96
C LEU A 120 18.61 -5.83 -2.27
N GLN A 121 19.87 -5.74 -1.86
CA GLN A 121 20.87 -6.81 -2.02
C GLN A 121 20.44 -8.10 -1.30
N PHE A 122 19.73 -7.97 -0.17
CA PHE A 122 19.22 -9.15 0.55
C PHE A 122 17.99 -9.74 -0.16
N TRP A 123 17.02 -8.95 -0.57
CA TRP A 123 15.74 -9.46 -1.05
C TRP A 123 15.71 -9.76 -2.55
N THR A 124 16.30 -8.92 -3.40
CA THR A 124 16.13 -9.03 -4.86
C THR A 124 16.76 -10.26 -5.52
N PRO A 125 17.83 -10.90 -4.98
CA PRO A 125 18.38 -12.12 -5.59
C PRO A 125 17.47 -13.35 -5.47
N ARG A 126 16.46 -13.34 -4.58
CA ARG A 126 15.60 -14.49 -4.32
C ARG A 126 14.58 -14.68 -5.43
N ASN A 127 14.36 -15.94 -5.84
CA ASN A 127 13.41 -16.27 -6.89
C ASN A 127 11.96 -16.00 -6.50
N GLU A 128 11.64 -16.13 -5.22
CA GLU A 128 10.32 -15.87 -4.64
C GLU A 128 9.91 -14.41 -4.72
N ILE A 129 10.87 -13.51 -4.91
CA ILE A 129 10.62 -12.08 -4.96
C ILE A 129 10.40 -11.63 -6.39
N LYS A 130 9.16 -11.23 -6.69
CA LYS A 130 8.78 -10.66 -7.98
C LYS A 130 9.26 -9.23 -8.10
N ARG A 131 9.02 -8.43 -7.04
CA ARG A 131 9.38 -7.02 -7.00
C ARG A 131 9.49 -6.51 -5.56
N VAL A 132 10.11 -5.35 -5.42
CA VAL A 132 10.20 -4.60 -4.16
C VAL A 132 9.59 -3.23 -4.36
N TRP A 133 8.77 -2.81 -3.39
CA TRP A 133 8.17 -1.48 -3.31
C TRP A 133 8.56 -0.82 -2.00
N PHE A 134 8.82 0.47 -2.08
CA PHE A 134 9.01 1.31 -0.90
C PHE A 134 7.87 2.31 -0.74
N SER A 135 7.39 2.47 0.48
CA SER A 135 6.65 3.64 0.97
C SER A 135 7.55 4.45 1.87
N ILE A 136 7.17 5.67 2.18
CA ILE A 136 7.77 6.45 3.27
C ILE A 136 6.76 6.48 4.42
N PHE A 137 7.23 6.50 5.66
CA PHE A 137 6.37 6.59 6.83
C PHE A 137 5.46 7.83 6.75
N THR A 138 4.16 7.62 7.02
CA THR A 138 3.15 8.69 7.03
C THR A 138 2.67 8.90 8.46
N PRO A 139 2.99 10.03 9.11
CA PRO A 139 2.55 10.31 10.48
C PRO A 139 1.09 10.76 10.54
N GLN A 140 0.50 10.70 11.75
CA GLN A 140 -0.68 11.48 12.08
C GLN A 140 -0.26 12.90 12.46
N ARG A 141 -1.16 13.88 12.34
CA ARG A 141 -0.85 15.26 12.75
C ARG A 141 -0.58 15.33 14.25
N GLY A 142 0.53 15.94 14.58
CA GLY A 142 0.99 16.07 15.97
C GLY A 142 1.80 14.88 16.48
N ASP A 143 2.06 13.86 15.66
CA ASP A 143 3.00 12.81 16.02
C ASP A 143 4.42 13.35 16.16
N SER A 144 5.15 12.80 17.13
CA SER A 144 6.57 13.06 17.35
C SER A 144 7.40 11.78 17.32
N MET A 145 6.98 10.82 16.47
CA MET A 145 7.60 9.50 16.36
C MET A 145 8.96 9.59 15.67
N GLU A 146 9.90 8.76 16.13
CA GLU A 146 11.26 8.71 15.56
C GLU A 146 11.31 8.18 14.12
N GLU A 147 10.23 7.58 13.65
CA GLU A 147 10.05 7.09 12.29
C GLU A 147 9.89 8.20 11.25
N ILE A 148 9.52 9.40 11.67
CA ILE A 148 9.20 10.52 10.78
C ILE A 148 10.49 11.01 10.11
N LEU A 149 10.51 11.00 8.78
CA LEU A 149 11.63 11.52 8.01
C LEU A 149 11.69 13.05 8.06
N THR A 150 12.87 13.57 8.30
CA THR A 150 13.14 14.99 8.04
C THR A 150 13.05 15.29 6.54
N PRO A 151 12.88 16.56 6.14
CA PRO A 151 12.88 16.93 4.71
C PRO A 151 14.18 16.54 3.97
N SER A 152 15.32 16.53 4.65
CA SER A 152 16.60 16.08 4.09
C SER A 152 16.65 14.57 3.90
N GLU A 153 16.20 13.79 4.88
CA GLU A 153 16.12 12.33 4.79
C GLU A 153 15.13 11.89 3.70
N ARG A 154 14.00 12.59 3.55
CA ARG A 154 13.05 12.33 2.46
C ARG A 154 13.66 12.56 1.08
N LYS A 155 14.40 13.66 0.90
CA LYS A 155 15.14 13.92 -0.35
C LYS A 155 16.17 12.85 -0.62
N GLN A 156 16.91 12.42 0.39
CA GLN A 156 17.90 11.35 0.29
C GLN A 156 17.22 10.02 -0.08
N ALA A 157 16.14 9.63 0.60
CA ALA A 157 15.40 8.41 0.28
C ALA A 157 14.93 8.37 -1.19
N VAL A 158 14.43 9.50 -1.70
CA VAL A 158 14.02 9.60 -3.12
C VAL A 158 15.23 9.47 -4.06
N ALA A 159 16.34 10.15 -3.75
CA ALA A 159 17.57 10.05 -4.54
C ALA A 159 18.13 8.62 -4.56
N ASP A 160 18.15 7.96 -3.40
CA ASP A 160 18.59 6.57 -3.28
C ASP A 160 17.70 5.63 -4.09
N MET A 161 16.38 5.73 -3.98
CA MET A 161 15.44 4.92 -4.76
C MET A 161 15.65 5.10 -6.27
N LEU A 162 15.84 6.33 -6.74
CA LEU A 162 16.08 6.63 -8.16
C LEU A 162 17.39 6.01 -8.66
N SER A 163 18.45 6.09 -7.87
CA SER A 163 19.75 5.51 -8.20
C SER A 163 19.74 3.98 -8.14
N LEU A 164 19.10 3.41 -7.12
CA LEU A 164 19.10 1.97 -6.86
C LEU A 164 18.26 1.19 -7.88
N ARG A 165 17.19 1.79 -8.42
CA ARG A 165 16.34 1.10 -9.41
C ARG A 165 17.08 0.71 -10.69
N GLU A 166 18.13 1.44 -11.06
CA GLU A 166 18.95 1.11 -12.24
C GLU A 166 19.79 -0.15 -12.02
N ARG A 167 20.22 -0.39 -10.77
CA ARG A 167 21.05 -1.53 -10.38
C ARG A 167 20.22 -2.72 -9.86
N HIS A 168 18.98 -2.48 -9.44
CA HIS A 168 18.07 -3.48 -8.90
C HIS A 168 16.75 -3.50 -9.68
N PRO A 169 16.66 -4.23 -10.81
CA PRO A 169 15.44 -4.24 -11.68
C PRO A 169 14.16 -4.65 -10.95
N LYS A 170 14.28 -5.42 -9.85
CA LYS A 170 13.12 -5.78 -9.02
C LYS A 170 12.62 -4.63 -8.13
N LEU A 171 13.34 -3.51 -8.00
CA LEU A 171 12.79 -2.26 -7.48
C LEU A 171 11.88 -1.67 -8.57
N ASP A 172 10.66 -2.21 -8.64
CA ASP A 172 9.68 -1.92 -9.69
C ASP A 172 8.81 -0.72 -9.29
N MET A 173 9.44 0.45 -9.31
CA MET A 173 8.80 1.74 -9.06
C MET A 173 9.17 2.72 -10.16
N HIS A 174 8.17 3.29 -10.83
CA HIS A 174 8.42 4.24 -11.92
C HIS A 174 9.08 5.52 -11.36
N PRO A 175 10.07 6.15 -12.06
CA PRO A 175 10.77 7.34 -11.57
C PRO A 175 9.83 8.50 -11.20
N LYS A 176 8.79 8.74 -11.99
CA LYS A 176 7.78 9.77 -11.68
C LYS A 176 7.06 9.47 -10.35
N MET A 177 6.71 8.20 -10.11
CA MET A 177 6.09 7.79 -8.86
C MET A 177 7.02 8.01 -7.65
N ILE A 178 8.31 7.68 -7.79
CA ILE A 178 9.31 7.95 -6.74
C ILE A 178 9.44 9.46 -6.48
N ALA A 179 9.46 10.27 -7.54
CA ALA A 179 9.54 11.72 -7.41
C ALA A 179 8.35 12.35 -6.69
N GLU A 180 7.15 11.72 -6.77
CA GLU A 180 5.94 12.22 -6.09
C GLU A 180 6.05 12.20 -4.56
N TYR A 181 6.98 11.45 -3.99
CA TYR A 181 7.28 11.54 -2.56
C TYR A 181 7.85 12.91 -2.14
N LEU A 182 8.37 13.72 -3.06
CA LEU A 182 8.83 15.09 -2.78
C LEU A 182 7.69 16.11 -2.80
N THR A 183 6.56 15.77 -3.40
CA THR A 183 5.40 16.64 -3.55
C THR A 183 4.12 15.91 -3.11
N PRO A 184 4.03 15.46 -1.83
CA PRO A 184 2.84 14.79 -1.33
C PRO A 184 1.62 15.71 -1.41
N PRO A 185 0.39 15.17 -1.31
CA PRO A 185 -0.82 15.98 -1.34
C PRO A 185 -0.90 16.88 -0.09
N GLU A 186 -1.43 18.08 -0.22
CA GLU A 186 -1.60 19.00 0.90
C GLU A 186 -2.75 18.59 1.83
N SER A 187 -3.74 17.89 1.28
CA SER A 187 -4.94 17.44 2.00
C SER A 187 -5.56 16.21 1.36
N PRO A 188 -6.49 15.53 2.05
CA PRO A 188 -7.25 14.42 1.45
C PRO A 188 -8.03 14.82 0.19
N GLU A 189 -8.45 16.08 0.11
CA GLU A 189 -9.18 16.66 -1.02
C GLU A 189 -8.34 16.79 -2.28
N SER A 190 -7.04 16.97 -2.12
CA SER A 190 -6.07 17.04 -3.23
C SER A 190 -5.48 15.67 -3.57
N CYS A 191 -5.73 14.66 -2.74
CA CYS A 191 -5.18 13.31 -2.91
C CYS A 191 -6.04 12.45 -3.84
N VAL A 192 -5.52 12.08 -5.00
CA VAL A 192 -6.22 11.21 -5.97
C VAL A 192 -6.61 9.88 -5.34
N PHE A 193 -5.74 9.28 -4.53
CA PHE A 193 -6.04 8.04 -3.82
C PHE A 193 -7.24 8.19 -2.87
N SER A 194 -7.26 9.23 -2.04
CA SER A 194 -8.38 9.49 -1.13
C SER A 194 -9.70 9.72 -1.86
N MET A 195 -9.65 10.36 -3.05
CA MET A 195 -10.84 10.64 -3.85
C MET A 195 -11.39 9.42 -4.59
N THR A 196 -10.56 8.46 -4.94
CA THR A 196 -10.91 7.33 -5.81
C THR A 196 -11.04 6.01 -5.08
N THR A 197 -10.66 5.95 -3.80
CA THR A 197 -10.63 4.71 -3.01
C THR A 197 -11.57 4.79 -1.82
N LYS A 198 -12.31 3.73 -1.57
CA LYS A 198 -13.08 3.54 -0.32
C LYS A 198 -12.35 2.52 0.54
N THR A 199 -12.08 2.88 1.78
CA THR A 199 -11.51 1.97 2.78
C THR A 199 -12.60 1.55 3.76
N ILE A 200 -12.86 0.26 3.84
CA ILE A 200 -13.90 -0.33 4.69
C ILE A 200 -13.21 -1.18 5.76
N SER A 201 -13.61 -1.01 7.01
CA SER A 201 -13.07 -1.76 8.14
C SER A 201 -13.41 -3.26 8.07
N ALA A 202 -12.75 -4.06 8.88
CA ALA A 202 -12.96 -5.51 8.96
C ALA A 202 -14.38 -5.91 9.43
N ASP A 203 -15.16 -4.98 9.98
CA ASP A 203 -16.58 -5.17 10.27
C ASP A 203 -17.49 -5.11 9.04
N LEU A 204 -16.92 -4.78 7.87
CA LEU A 204 -17.57 -4.65 6.56
C LEU A 204 -18.60 -3.52 6.46
N THR A 205 -18.70 -2.65 7.46
CA THR A 205 -19.71 -1.58 7.56
C THR A 205 -19.11 -0.21 7.78
N THR A 206 -18.06 -0.11 8.60
CA THR A 206 -17.43 1.15 8.96
C THR A 206 -16.50 1.65 7.86
N LEU A 207 -16.78 2.86 7.35
CA LEU A 207 -15.91 3.53 6.40
C LEU A 207 -14.74 4.20 7.13
N ILE A 208 -13.52 3.86 6.76
CA ILE A 208 -12.30 4.48 7.27
C ILE A 208 -12.01 5.75 6.46
N THR A 209 -11.97 6.89 7.11
CA THR A 209 -11.74 8.20 6.49
C THR A 209 -10.59 8.93 7.18
N PRO A 210 -9.92 9.87 6.50
CA PRO A 210 -10.12 10.33 5.12
C PRO A 210 -9.53 9.39 4.06
N CYS A 211 -8.69 8.45 4.44
CA CYS A 211 -8.06 7.45 3.57
C CYS A 211 -7.72 6.19 4.39
N GLN A 212 -6.94 5.26 3.83
CA GLN A 212 -6.57 4.00 4.50
C GLN A 212 -5.87 4.15 5.86
N PHE A 213 -5.29 5.30 6.17
CA PHE A 213 -4.64 5.54 7.46
C PHE A 213 -5.65 5.88 8.57
N GLY A 214 -6.85 6.31 8.22
CA GLY A 214 -7.82 6.80 9.20
C GLY A 214 -7.33 8.04 9.96
N GLY A 215 -8.06 8.45 10.99
CA GLY A 215 -7.64 9.53 11.88
C GLY A 215 -7.42 10.87 11.18
N ASP A 216 -6.30 11.54 11.52
CA ASP A 216 -5.88 12.83 10.96
C ASP A 216 -4.47 12.72 10.36
N PRO A 217 -4.29 12.04 9.21
CA PRO A 217 -2.97 11.85 8.62
C PRO A 217 -2.35 13.19 8.18
N ASP A 218 -1.05 13.36 8.45
CA ASP A 218 -0.31 14.49 7.92
C ASP A 218 -0.05 14.29 6.42
N CYS A 219 -0.96 14.80 5.60
CA CYS A 219 -0.88 14.68 4.15
C CYS A 219 0.39 15.33 3.58
N GLY A 220 0.86 16.44 4.19
CA GLY A 220 2.11 17.11 3.77
C GLY A 220 3.36 16.25 3.98
N SER A 221 3.29 15.28 4.88
CA SER A 221 4.34 14.29 5.15
C SER A 221 3.97 12.89 4.60
N CYS A 222 2.94 12.78 3.75
CA CYS A 222 2.47 11.50 3.24
C CYS A 222 3.55 10.78 2.43
N GLY A 223 3.73 9.49 2.73
CA GLY A 223 4.63 8.58 2.02
C GLY A 223 3.90 7.37 1.42
N CYS A 224 2.58 7.45 1.25
CA CYS A 224 1.76 6.36 0.72
C CYS A 224 2.10 6.07 -0.75
N ILE A 225 2.52 4.83 -1.02
CA ILE A 225 2.84 4.38 -2.38
C ILE A 225 1.63 4.50 -3.33
N ALA A 226 0.42 4.21 -2.86
CA ALA A 226 -0.78 4.30 -3.67
C ALA A 226 -1.11 5.78 -4.02
N SER A 227 -0.91 6.71 -3.07
CA SER A 227 -1.05 8.15 -3.33
C SER A 227 -0.05 8.62 -4.38
N ALA A 228 1.24 8.29 -4.21
CA ALA A 228 2.30 8.64 -5.16
C ALA A 228 2.05 8.03 -6.55
N GLY A 229 1.67 6.76 -6.61
CA GLY A 229 1.38 6.07 -7.87
C GLY A 229 0.21 6.66 -8.63
N LEU A 230 -0.92 6.91 -7.96
CA LEU A 230 -2.10 7.50 -8.60
C LEU A 230 -1.87 8.95 -9.01
N LYS A 231 -1.09 9.73 -8.24
CA LYS A 231 -0.70 11.07 -8.64
C LYS A 231 0.17 11.06 -9.90
N ALA A 232 1.18 10.19 -9.95
CA ALA A 232 2.03 10.04 -11.14
C ALA A 232 1.24 9.65 -12.41
N ILE A 233 0.17 8.84 -12.26
CA ILE A 233 -0.76 8.50 -13.35
C ILE A 233 -1.63 9.71 -13.70
N ALA A 234 -2.17 10.39 -12.70
CA ALA A 234 -3.06 11.54 -12.90
C ALA A 234 -2.38 12.71 -13.64
N ASP A 235 -1.08 12.89 -13.39
CA ASP A 235 -0.27 13.93 -14.03
C ASP A 235 0.20 13.54 -15.44
N HIS A 236 -0.05 12.29 -15.87
CA HIS A 236 0.24 11.89 -17.24
C HIS A 236 -0.75 12.51 -18.23
N LYS A 237 -0.23 13.03 -19.36
CA LYS A 237 -1.05 13.67 -20.41
C LYS A 237 -1.29 12.70 -21.56
N LEU A 238 -2.56 12.39 -21.82
CA LEU A 238 -2.97 11.64 -23.00
C LEU A 238 -2.81 12.52 -24.25
N GLY A 239 -2.08 12.00 -25.24
CA GLY A 239 -1.78 12.75 -26.46
C GLY A 239 -1.02 14.07 -26.22
N GLY A 240 -0.37 14.24 -25.08
CA GLY A 240 0.36 15.45 -24.69
C GLY A 240 -0.53 16.62 -24.23
N MET A 241 -1.85 16.52 -24.30
CA MET A 241 -2.76 17.64 -24.07
C MET A 241 -3.68 17.43 -22.85
N VAL A 242 -4.33 16.28 -22.71
CA VAL A 242 -5.34 16.07 -21.68
C VAL A 242 -4.74 15.33 -20.48
N PRO A 243 -4.62 15.95 -19.30
CA PRO A 243 -4.14 15.23 -18.12
C PRO A 243 -5.18 14.19 -17.67
N ILE A 244 -4.73 13.00 -17.28
CA ILE A 244 -5.60 11.94 -16.78
C ILE A 244 -6.38 12.39 -15.54
N SER A 245 -5.83 13.33 -14.76
CA SER A 245 -6.51 13.95 -13.62
C SER A 245 -7.84 14.62 -13.99
N ALA A 246 -7.96 15.16 -15.19
CA ALA A 246 -9.22 15.74 -15.68
C ALA A 246 -10.28 14.64 -15.89
N ILE A 247 -9.86 13.47 -16.37
CA ILE A 247 -10.74 12.29 -16.54
C ILE A 247 -11.18 11.77 -15.17
N PHE A 248 -10.26 11.65 -14.20
CA PHE A 248 -10.61 11.25 -12.84
C PHE A 248 -11.62 12.21 -12.19
N LYS A 249 -11.40 13.53 -12.30
CA LYS A 249 -12.32 14.53 -11.75
C LYS A 249 -13.71 14.44 -12.38
N ALA A 250 -13.79 14.31 -13.70
CA ALA A 250 -15.06 14.14 -14.41
C ALA A 250 -15.76 12.84 -14.01
N SER A 251 -15.04 11.73 -13.93
CA SER A 251 -15.58 10.44 -13.54
C SER A 251 -16.11 10.45 -12.09
N ILE A 252 -15.38 11.08 -11.17
CA ILE A 252 -15.82 11.26 -9.77
C ILE A 252 -17.08 12.13 -9.70
N ALA A 253 -17.12 13.23 -10.45
CA ALA A 253 -18.30 14.12 -10.49
C ALA A 253 -19.53 13.39 -11.00
N ILE A 254 -19.41 12.63 -12.10
CA ILE A 254 -20.50 11.81 -12.67
C ILE A 254 -20.90 10.72 -11.67
N GLY A 255 -19.95 10.02 -11.07
CA GLY A 255 -20.23 8.97 -10.08
C GLY A 255 -21.05 9.50 -8.90
N ARG A 256 -20.72 10.68 -8.38
CA ARG A 256 -21.47 11.33 -7.29
C ARG A 256 -22.90 11.70 -7.71
N LEU A 257 -23.08 12.23 -8.91
CA LEU A 257 -24.42 12.55 -9.44
C LEU A 257 -25.29 11.30 -9.60
N VAL A 258 -24.71 10.18 -10.01
CA VAL A 258 -25.44 8.93 -10.24
C VAL A 258 -25.71 8.17 -8.93
N SER A 259 -24.76 8.19 -7.98
CA SER A 259 -24.91 7.45 -6.70
C SER A 259 -25.69 8.22 -5.63
N GLY A 260 -25.88 9.52 -5.78
CA GLY A 260 -26.48 10.37 -4.75
C GLY A 260 -25.64 10.44 -3.45
N GLU A 261 -24.40 9.99 -3.49
CA GLU A 261 -23.52 10.00 -2.33
C GLU A 261 -22.94 11.40 -2.07
N GLU A 262 -23.41 12.03 -0.99
CA GLU A 262 -22.71 13.17 -0.39
C GLU A 262 -21.42 12.69 0.26
N ARG A 263 -20.40 13.56 0.26
CA ARG A 263 -19.12 13.30 0.92
C ARG A 263 -19.39 13.14 2.43
N PRO A 264 -18.99 12.01 3.05
CA PRO A 264 -19.10 11.91 4.50
C PRO A 264 -18.29 13.04 5.16
N PRO A 265 -18.83 13.70 6.18
CA PRO A 265 -18.09 14.72 6.92
C PRO A 265 -16.80 14.12 7.47
N VAL A 266 -15.71 14.89 7.45
CA VAL A 266 -14.43 14.49 8.05
C VAL A 266 -14.71 14.21 9.53
N PRO A 267 -14.48 13.00 10.07
CA PRO A 267 -14.78 12.70 11.45
C PRO A 267 -13.90 13.55 12.37
N GLN A 268 -14.50 14.24 13.33
CA GLN A 268 -13.78 14.77 14.47
C GLN A 268 -13.27 13.57 15.28
N LYS A 269 -11.94 13.53 15.50
CA LYS A 269 -11.16 12.59 16.34
C LYS A 269 -11.92 11.33 16.81
N ALA A 270 -11.80 10.24 16.07
CA ALA A 270 -12.08 8.92 16.63
C ALA A 270 -10.81 8.46 17.38
N GLU A 271 -10.90 8.30 18.69
CA GLU A 271 -9.88 7.61 19.48
C GLU A 271 -9.92 6.13 19.12
N PHE A 272 -9.00 5.67 18.28
CA PHE A 272 -8.79 4.26 18.07
C PHE A 272 -7.85 3.72 19.16
N PRO A 273 -8.21 2.63 19.86
CA PRO A 273 -7.28 1.97 20.75
C PRO A 273 -6.13 1.41 19.90
N ILE A 274 -4.93 1.92 20.15
CA ILE A 274 -3.69 1.36 19.62
C ILE A 274 -3.57 -0.03 20.25
N LEU A 275 -3.80 -1.09 19.45
CA LEU A 275 -3.43 -2.43 19.83
C LEU A 275 -1.90 -2.48 19.86
N ARG A 276 -1.37 -2.45 21.09
CA ARG A 276 0.04 -2.65 21.42
C ARG A 276 0.42 -4.13 21.22
#